data_db7ef87084fbab6a9c26254a288da680
#
_entry.id   db7ef87084fbab6a9c26254a288da680
#
_cell.length_a   1.000
_cell.length_b   1.000
_cell.length_c   1.000
_cell.angle_alpha   90.00
_cell.angle_beta   90.00
_cell.angle_gamma   90.00
#
_symmetry.space_group_name_H-M   'P 1'
#
loop_
_entity.id
_entity.type
_entity.pdbx_description
1 polymer ?
#
loop_
_entity_poly.entity_id
_entity_poly.type
_entity_poly.pdbx_seq_one_letter_code
_entity_poly.pdbx_strand_id
1 'polypeptide(L)'
;STLRHPDGLAPNAAALAYILVTYVGGWLLMARPGWLLPALGVLACAHGMVVAAYLIHDCAHNALFKNTAYNTRLGKALNWVAGGCYGTYEDLRYKHLRHHVDNADTIAFDYRAWLKAHPRTEKLVFALEWAYVPAVDYLMHAVLMVAPFIGYGDPAQRKRTAAVLLVRLTLLAALAVWSLKAVLLYFVAY
;
A
#
# COMPACT_ATOMS: atom_id res chain seq x y z
N SER A 1 20.97 13.33 -16.07
CA SER A 1 19.62 13.60 -15.54
C SER A 1 18.78 12.37 -15.79
N THR A 2 18.22 11.80 -14.73
CA THR A 2 17.30 10.64 -14.82
C THR A 2 15.87 11.08 -15.19
N LEU A 3 15.61 12.39 -15.24
CA LEU A 3 14.29 12.92 -15.61
C LEU A 3 14.13 12.89 -17.13
N ARG A 4 13.04 12.27 -17.58
CA ARG A 4 12.67 12.18 -19.01
C ARG A 4 12.34 13.55 -19.63
N HIS A 5 11.87 14.49 -18.80
CA HIS A 5 11.55 15.87 -19.18
C HIS A 5 12.26 16.84 -18.22
N PRO A 6 12.72 18.02 -18.69
CA PRO A 6 13.45 18.97 -17.86
C PRO A 6 12.68 19.47 -16.64
N ASP A 7 11.36 19.56 -16.74
CA ASP A 7 10.44 20.02 -15.70
C ASP A 7 9.64 18.89 -15.02
N GLY A 8 9.39 17.78 -15.72
CA GLY A 8 8.62 16.63 -15.18
C GLY A 8 7.28 16.97 -14.51
N LEU A 9 6.96 18.28 -14.38
CA LEU A 9 5.88 18.79 -13.54
C LEU A 9 4.49 18.38 -14.08
N ALA A 10 4.26 18.57 -15.37
CA ALA A 10 2.95 18.32 -15.96
C ALA A 10 2.55 16.83 -15.92
N PRO A 11 3.39 15.85 -16.34
CA PRO A 11 3.04 14.45 -16.25
C PRO A 11 2.90 13.97 -14.79
N ASN A 12 3.72 14.46 -13.88
CA ASN A 12 3.63 14.11 -12.46
C ASN A 12 2.35 14.68 -11.83
N ALA A 13 1.97 15.91 -12.15
CA ALA A 13 0.71 16.51 -11.70
C ALA A 13 -0.51 15.76 -12.26
N ALA A 14 -0.46 15.35 -13.53
CA ALA A 14 -1.53 14.55 -14.13
C ALA A 14 -1.68 13.18 -13.44
N ALA A 15 -0.57 12.49 -13.13
CA ALA A 15 -0.60 11.22 -12.43
C ALA A 15 -1.14 11.38 -10.99
N LEU A 16 -0.75 12.42 -10.28
CA LEU A 16 -1.26 12.71 -8.94
C LEU A 16 -2.75 13.08 -8.96
N ALA A 17 -3.18 13.90 -9.93
CA ALA A 17 -4.60 14.21 -10.13
C ALA A 17 -5.40 12.95 -10.44
N TYR A 18 -4.86 12.05 -11.29
CA TYR A 18 -5.48 10.78 -11.58
C TYR A 18 -5.66 9.92 -10.32
N ILE A 19 -4.62 9.76 -9.50
CA ILE A 19 -4.71 9.04 -8.21
C ILE A 19 -5.78 9.67 -7.31
N LEU A 20 -5.78 10.98 -7.16
CA LEU A 20 -6.75 11.67 -6.31
C LEU A 20 -8.19 11.43 -6.80
N VAL A 21 -8.43 11.61 -8.10
CA VAL A 21 -9.77 11.44 -8.70
C VAL A 21 -10.24 9.99 -8.59
N THR A 22 -9.38 9.02 -8.92
CA THR A 22 -9.77 7.60 -8.89
C THR A 22 -9.91 7.07 -7.47
N TYR A 23 -9.04 7.47 -6.54
CA TYR A 23 -9.12 7.05 -5.15
C TYR A 23 -10.33 7.67 -4.43
N VAL A 24 -10.47 9.00 -4.47
CA VAL A 24 -11.60 9.69 -3.82
C VAL A 24 -12.91 9.42 -4.54
N GLY A 25 -12.93 9.48 -5.87
CA GLY A 25 -14.09 9.14 -6.68
C GLY A 25 -14.52 7.68 -6.48
N GLY A 26 -13.56 6.77 -6.34
CA GLY A 26 -13.82 5.37 -6.00
C GLY A 26 -14.60 5.23 -4.69
N TRP A 27 -14.17 5.91 -3.63
CA TRP A 27 -14.91 5.95 -2.35
C TRP A 27 -16.33 6.48 -2.50
N LEU A 28 -16.52 7.57 -3.24
CA LEU A 28 -17.85 8.16 -3.50
C LEU A 28 -18.75 7.21 -4.30
N LEU A 29 -18.20 6.49 -5.27
CA LEU A 29 -18.94 5.51 -6.07
C LEU A 29 -19.30 4.27 -5.24
N MET A 30 -18.38 3.75 -4.40
CA MET A 30 -18.65 2.60 -3.54
C MET A 30 -19.80 2.84 -2.55
N ALA A 31 -20.05 4.10 -2.16
CA ALA A 31 -21.14 4.46 -1.28
C ALA A 31 -22.52 4.52 -1.98
N ARG A 32 -22.57 4.52 -3.32
CA ARG A 32 -23.83 4.64 -4.10
C ARG A 32 -24.70 3.40 -3.99
N PRO A 33 -26.03 3.54 -4.14
CA PRO A 33 -26.96 2.41 -4.20
C PRO A 33 -26.72 1.55 -5.45
N GLY A 34 -27.27 0.35 -5.45
CA GLY A 34 -27.10 -0.63 -6.53
C GLY A 34 -25.75 -1.33 -6.48
N TRP A 35 -25.35 -1.97 -7.60
CA TRP A 35 -24.12 -2.74 -7.71
C TRP A 35 -23.12 -2.19 -8.74
N LEU A 36 -23.60 -1.57 -9.85
CA LEU A 36 -22.75 -1.14 -10.96
C LEU A 36 -21.80 -0.01 -10.54
N LEU A 37 -22.32 1.09 -9.96
CA LEU A 37 -21.48 2.20 -9.50
C LEU A 37 -20.49 1.78 -8.40
N PRO A 38 -20.90 0.98 -7.37
CA PRO A 38 -19.95 0.43 -6.43
C PRO A 38 -18.86 -0.44 -7.05
N ALA A 39 -19.18 -1.30 -8.03
CA ALA A 39 -18.19 -2.11 -8.73
C ALA A 39 -17.17 -1.23 -9.49
N LEU A 40 -17.64 -0.20 -10.20
CA LEU A 40 -16.77 0.80 -10.83
C LEU A 40 -15.92 1.55 -9.79
N GLY A 41 -16.48 1.82 -8.60
CA GLY A 41 -15.77 2.43 -7.48
C GLY A 41 -14.62 1.57 -6.97
N VAL A 42 -14.85 0.25 -6.83
CA VAL A 42 -13.80 -0.72 -6.46
C VAL A 42 -12.67 -0.70 -7.49
N LEU A 43 -13.00 -0.82 -8.77
CA LEU A 43 -11.99 -0.81 -9.85
C LEU A 43 -11.21 0.51 -9.91
N ALA A 44 -11.89 1.65 -9.77
CA ALA A 44 -11.24 2.96 -9.77
C ALA A 44 -10.29 3.11 -8.57
N CYS A 45 -10.76 2.76 -7.37
CA CYS A 45 -9.95 2.84 -6.15
C CYS A 45 -8.73 1.91 -6.21
N ALA A 46 -8.91 0.65 -6.62
CA ALA A 46 -7.84 -0.31 -6.81
C ALA A 46 -6.79 0.20 -7.81
N HIS A 47 -7.23 0.68 -8.98
CA HIS A 47 -6.31 1.22 -9.99
C HIS A 47 -5.57 2.47 -9.50
N GLY A 48 -6.25 3.35 -8.75
CA GLY A 48 -5.61 4.50 -8.11
C GLY A 48 -4.50 4.10 -7.13
N MET A 49 -4.72 3.04 -6.34
CA MET A 49 -3.70 2.50 -5.42
C MET A 49 -2.52 1.87 -6.17
N VAL A 50 -2.77 1.16 -7.27
CA VAL A 50 -1.70 0.61 -8.14
C VAL A 50 -0.84 1.73 -8.72
N VAL A 51 -1.46 2.79 -9.28
CA VAL A 51 -0.70 3.95 -9.81
C VAL A 51 0.06 4.66 -8.70
N ALA A 52 -0.51 4.76 -7.49
CA ALA A 52 0.20 5.29 -6.33
C ALA A 52 1.45 4.47 -5.98
N ALA A 53 1.36 3.13 -6.03
CA ALA A 53 2.49 2.24 -5.81
C ALA A 53 3.61 2.44 -6.85
N TYR A 54 3.27 2.62 -8.13
CA TYR A 54 4.25 2.98 -9.17
C TYR A 54 4.92 4.34 -8.90
N LEU A 55 4.18 5.35 -8.45
CA LEU A 55 4.79 6.62 -8.09
C LEU A 55 5.65 6.54 -6.81
N ILE A 56 5.35 5.64 -5.87
CA ILE A 56 6.24 5.35 -4.74
C ILE A 56 7.58 4.81 -5.24
N HIS A 57 7.55 3.89 -6.22
CA HIS A 57 8.74 3.38 -6.88
C HIS A 57 9.57 4.52 -7.49
N ASP A 58 8.95 5.41 -8.26
CA ASP A 58 9.62 6.54 -8.88
C ASP A 58 10.17 7.54 -7.84
N CYS A 59 9.44 7.75 -6.74
CA CYS A 59 9.94 8.50 -5.59
C CYS A 59 11.19 7.85 -4.98
N ALA A 60 11.24 6.52 -4.88
CA ALA A 60 12.40 5.79 -4.35
C ALA A 60 13.66 6.02 -5.20
N HIS A 61 13.50 6.17 -6.52
CA HIS A 61 14.56 6.52 -7.47
C HIS A 61 14.84 8.02 -7.58
N ASN A 62 14.14 8.88 -6.82
CA ASN A 62 14.21 10.35 -6.94
C ASN A 62 13.89 10.84 -8.38
N ALA A 63 12.98 10.16 -9.09
CA ALA A 63 12.70 10.42 -10.49
C ALA A 63 11.60 11.46 -10.75
N LEU A 64 10.79 11.82 -9.73
CA LEU A 64 9.66 12.74 -9.91
C LEU A 64 10.08 14.23 -9.75
N PHE A 65 10.94 14.52 -8.79
CA PHE A 65 11.37 15.88 -8.47
C PHE A 65 12.89 15.95 -8.38
N LYS A 66 13.46 17.09 -8.81
CA LYS A 66 14.89 17.39 -8.64
C LYS A 66 15.31 17.42 -7.16
N ASN A 67 14.41 17.89 -6.28
CA ASN A 67 14.65 17.91 -4.85
C ASN A 67 14.26 16.58 -4.21
N THR A 68 15.25 15.86 -3.69
CA THR A 68 15.07 14.57 -3.01
C THR A 68 14.07 14.64 -1.87
N ALA A 69 14.00 15.76 -1.14
CA ALA A 69 13.05 15.89 -0.02
C ALA A 69 11.60 15.86 -0.50
N TYR A 70 11.30 16.35 -1.69
CA TYR A 70 9.94 16.29 -2.25
C TYR A 70 9.57 14.86 -2.67
N ASN A 71 10.52 14.10 -3.27
CA ASN A 71 10.30 12.67 -3.55
C ASN A 71 10.02 11.90 -2.26
N THR A 72 10.80 12.13 -1.20
CA THR A 72 10.60 11.47 0.10
C THR A 72 9.24 11.81 0.73
N ARG A 73 8.85 13.10 0.72
CA ARG A 73 7.54 13.52 1.29
C ARG A 73 6.37 12.91 0.51
N LEU A 74 6.44 12.97 -0.82
CA LEU A 74 5.42 12.39 -1.67
C LEU A 74 5.36 10.86 -1.50
N GLY A 75 6.51 10.16 -1.52
CA GLY A 75 6.56 8.73 -1.30
C GLY A 75 5.95 8.30 0.03
N LYS A 76 6.20 9.05 1.12
CA LYS A 76 5.53 8.84 2.42
C LYS A 76 4.01 9.00 2.34
N ALA A 77 3.53 10.05 1.67
CA ALA A 77 2.09 10.30 1.52
C ALA A 77 1.41 9.18 0.67
N LEU A 78 2.02 8.82 -0.45
CA LEU A 78 1.50 7.77 -1.33
C LEU A 78 1.54 6.38 -0.66
N ASN A 79 2.50 6.14 0.24
CA ASN A 79 2.56 4.90 1.03
C ASN A 79 1.32 4.72 1.93
N TRP A 80 0.69 5.82 2.38
CA TRP A 80 -0.60 5.78 3.08
C TRP A 80 -1.75 5.46 2.14
N VAL A 81 -1.76 6.00 0.93
CA VAL A 81 -2.79 5.74 -0.10
C VAL A 81 -2.73 4.31 -0.57
N ALA A 82 -1.54 3.80 -0.89
CA ALA A 82 -1.32 2.42 -1.34
C ALA A 82 -1.42 1.37 -0.23
N GLY A 83 -1.66 1.78 1.03
CA GLY A 83 -1.82 0.86 2.15
C GLY A 83 -0.53 0.35 2.80
N GLY A 84 0.64 0.68 2.29
CA GLY A 84 1.95 0.24 2.79
C GLY A 84 2.44 0.94 4.08
N CYS A 85 1.60 1.77 4.70
CA CYS A 85 1.98 2.63 5.83
C CYS A 85 2.43 1.90 7.11
N TYR A 86 2.21 0.59 7.21
CA TYR A 86 2.71 -0.23 8.32
C TYR A 86 4.23 -0.40 8.29
N GLY A 87 4.84 -0.41 7.09
CA GLY A 87 6.26 -0.24 6.87
C GLY A 87 6.65 1.25 6.75
N THR A 88 7.95 1.59 6.93
CA THR A 88 8.42 2.94 6.62
C THR A 88 8.72 3.08 5.13
N TYR A 89 8.54 4.27 4.60
CA TYR A 89 8.97 4.58 3.23
C TYR A 89 10.49 4.42 3.08
N GLU A 90 11.25 4.72 4.12
CA GLU A 90 12.71 4.57 4.15
C GLU A 90 13.13 3.11 4.01
N ASP A 91 12.49 2.19 4.74
CA ASP A 91 12.74 0.75 4.63
C ASP A 91 12.36 0.22 3.24
N LEU A 92 11.19 0.64 2.75
CA LEU A 92 10.72 0.27 1.41
C LEU A 92 11.74 0.73 0.35
N ARG A 93 12.15 2.00 0.42
CA ARG A 93 13.15 2.56 -0.49
C ARG A 93 14.48 1.84 -0.41
N TYR A 94 14.97 1.56 0.80
CA TYR A 94 16.23 0.82 1.00
C TYR A 94 16.18 -0.56 0.37
N LYS A 95 15.16 -1.35 0.67
CA LYS A 95 14.96 -2.70 0.12
C LYS A 95 14.84 -2.67 -1.40
N HIS A 96 14.06 -1.71 -1.92
CA HIS A 96 13.87 -1.55 -3.35
C HIS A 96 15.19 -1.24 -4.08
N LEU A 97 16.01 -0.33 -3.56
CA LEU A 97 17.31 0.00 -4.14
C LEU A 97 18.30 -1.18 -4.03
N ARG A 98 18.26 -1.94 -2.91
CA ARG A 98 19.05 -3.16 -2.76
C ARG A 98 18.65 -4.23 -3.78
N HIS A 99 17.35 -4.34 -4.09
CA HIS A 99 16.88 -5.24 -5.13
C HIS A 99 17.52 -4.96 -6.50
N HIS A 100 17.72 -3.70 -6.86
CA HIS A 100 18.39 -3.32 -8.11
C HIS A 100 19.91 -3.59 -8.12
N VAL A 101 20.55 -3.59 -6.96
CA VAL A 101 22.03 -3.73 -6.86
C VAL A 101 22.43 -5.19 -6.74
N ASP A 102 21.79 -5.95 -5.87
CA ASP A 102 22.21 -7.30 -5.50
C ASP A 102 21.08 -8.35 -5.61
N ASN A 103 19.98 -8.00 -6.29
CA ASN A 103 18.80 -8.86 -6.42
C ASN A 103 18.23 -9.31 -5.06
N ALA A 104 18.46 -8.53 -4.00
CA ALA A 104 17.91 -8.81 -2.68
C ALA A 104 16.39 -8.82 -2.73
N ASP A 105 15.76 -9.64 -1.88
CA ASP A 105 14.32 -9.69 -1.80
C ASP A 105 13.75 -8.42 -1.14
N THR A 106 12.63 -7.94 -1.65
CA THR A 106 11.94 -6.74 -1.14
C THR A 106 10.95 -7.05 -0.01
N ILE A 107 10.77 -8.34 0.30
CA ILE A 107 9.79 -8.80 1.30
C ILE A 107 10.14 -8.39 2.73
N ALA A 108 9.11 -8.29 3.58
CA ALA A 108 9.26 -7.90 4.97
C ALA A 108 9.89 -9.02 5.83
N PHE A 109 9.62 -10.29 5.49
CA PHE A 109 10.19 -11.48 6.12
C PHE A 109 10.20 -12.63 5.12
N ASP A 110 11.02 -13.66 5.35
CA ASP A 110 11.04 -14.85 4.50
C ASP A 110 9.78 -15.70 4.73
N TYR A 111 8.68 -15.30 4.06
CA TYR A 111 7.41 -16.01 4.13
C TYR A 111 7.50 -17.41 3.54
N ARG A 112 8.40 -17.65 2.58
CA ARG A 112 8.56 -18.98 1.93
C ARG A 112 9.11 -20.00 2.92
N ALA A 113 10.18 -19.64 3.65
CA ALA A 113 10.73 -20.49 4.69
C ALA A 113 9.71 -20.69 5.82
N TRP A 114 8.98 -19.63 6.20
CA TRP A 114 7.95 -19.71 7.22
C TRP A 114 6.79 -20.64 6.80
N LEU A 115 6.28 -20.53 5.58
CA LEU A 115 5.20 -21.38 5.07
C LEU A 115 5.63 -22.85 5.03
N LYS A 116 6.84 -23.16 4.57
CA LYS A 116 7.38 -24.52 4.59
C LYS A 116 7.41 -25.13 5.99
N ALA A 117 7.67 -24.32 7.03
CA ALA A 117 7.59 -24.75 8.42
C ALA A 117 6.15 -24.92 8.94
N HIS A 118 5.13 -24.43 8.20
CA HIS A 118 3.72 -24.48 8.56
C HIS A 118 2.85 -25.07 7.42
N PRO A 119 2.92 -26.39 7.15
CA PRO A 119 2.33 -27.00 5.95
C PRO A 119 0.81 -26.82 5.79
N ARG A 120 0.07 -26.69 6.91
CA ARG A 120 -1.38 -26.42 6.85
C ARG A 120 -1.68 -25.02 6.35
N THR A 121 -0.92 -24.04 6.85
CA THR A 121 -1.03 -22.63 6.43
C THR A 121 -0.57 -22.48 4.98
N GLU A 122 0.50 -23.17 4.59
CA GLU A 122 0.99 -23.19 3.20
C GLU A 122 -0.11 -23.63 2.24
N LYS A 123 -0.76 -24.76 2.51
CA LYS A 123 -1.87 -25.26 1.69
C LYS A 123 -3.03 -24.26 1.59
N LEU A 124 -3.39 -23.61 2.71
CA LEU A 124 -4.44 -22.59 2.73
C LEU A 124 -4.04 -21.37 1.89
N VAL A 125 -2.83 -20.86 2.08
CA VAL A 125 -2.31 -19.70 1.33
C VAL A 125 -2.31 -20.03 -0.17
N PHE A 126 -1.78 -21.17 -0.58
CA PHE A 126 -1.81 -21.58 -1.99
C PHE A 126 -3.24 -21.72 -2.55
N ALA A 127 -4.16 -22.29 -1.79
CA ALA A 127 -5.56 -22.42 -2.23
C ALA A 127 -6.21 -21.02 -2.42
N LEU A 128 -5.92 -20.06 -1.55
CA LEU A 128 -6.40 -18.69 -1.67
C LEU A 128 -5.77 -17.96 -2.86
N GLU A 129 -4.46 -18.08 -3.07
CA GLU A 129 -3.77 -17.53 -4.25
C GLU A 129 -4.34 -18.10 -5.57
N TRP A 130 -4.64 -19.40 -5.62
CA TRP A 130 -5.33 -20.01 -6.74
C TRP A 130 -6.74 -19.46 -6.96
N ALA A 131 -7.41 -19.03 -5.90
CA ALA A 131 -8.70 -18.35 -5.96
C ALA A 131 -8.59 -16.83 -6.23
N TYR A 132 -7.42 -16.35 -6.64
CA TYR A 132 -7.12 -14.92 -6.86
C TYR A 132 -7.30 -14.04 -5.61
N VAL A 133 -7.15 -14.64 -4.43
CA VAL A 133 -7.06 -13.88 -3.16
C VAL A 133 -5.58 -13.68 -2.85
N PRO A 134 -5.09 -12.43 -2.70
CA PRO A 134 -3.67 -12.14 -2.46
C PRO A 134 -3.26 -12.48 -1.02
N ALA A 135 -3.27 -13.77 -0.69
CA ALA A 135 -3.09 -14.27 0.68
C ALA A 135 -1.66 -14.03 1.19
N VAL A 136 -0.66 -14.04 0.32
CA VAL A 136 0.72 -13.70 0.67
C VAL A 136 0.81 -12.23 1.08
N ASP A 137 0.18 -11.31 0.36
CA ASP A 137 0.19 -9.89 0.69
C ASP A 137 -0.52 -9.63 2.02
N TYR A 138 -1.66 -10.26 2.27
CA TYR A 138 -2.35 -10.20 3.57
C TYR A 138 -1.48 -10.74 4.70
N LEU A 139 -0.78 -11.86 4.49
CA LEU A 139 0.16 -12.42 5.46
C LEU A 139 1.29 -11.43 5.78
N MET A 140 1.88 -10.81 4.74
CA MET A 140 2.94 -9.82 4.89
C MET A 140 2.46 -8.59 5.69
N HIS A 141 1.28 -8.09 5.38
CA HIS A 141 0.66 -6.97 6.11
C HIS A 141 0.36 -7.36 7.57
N ALA A 142 -0.20 -8.55 7.81
CA ALA A 142 -0.48 -9.05 9.15
C ALA A 142 0.81 -9.13 10.00
N VAL A 143 1.90 -9.62 9.41
CA VAL A 143 3.20 -9.66 10.10
C VAL A 143 3.67 -8.25 10.44
N LEU A 144 3.63 -7.30 9.51
CA LEU A 144 4.04 -5.91 9.76
C LEU A 144 3.21 -5.24 10.88
N MET A 145 1.91 -5.59 10.97
CA MET A 145 1.01 -5.05 12.00
C MET A 145 1.20 -5.71 13.37
N VAL A 146 1.44 -7.02 13.42
CA VAL A 146 1.40 -7.82 14.66
C VAL A 146 2.78 -8.04 15.26
N ALA A 147 3.80 -8.31 14.44
CA ALA A 147 5.14 -8.66 14.89
C ALA A 147 5.74 -7.68 15.92
N PRO A 148 5.57 -6.35 15.80
CA PRO A 148 6.10 -5.42 16.80
C PRO A 148 5.52 -5.61 18.21
N PHE A 149 4.33 -6.20 18.33
CA PHE A 149 3.64 -6.39 19.63
C PHE A 149 3.93 -7.76 20.27
N ILE A 150 4.41 -8.75 19.50
CA ILE A 150 4.71 -10.10 19.98
C ILE A 150 6.20 -10.38 20.13
N GLY A 151 7.02 -9.33 20.23
CA GLY A 151 8.44 -9.43 20.53
C GLY A 151 9.38 -9.32 19.33
N TYR A 152 8.87 -9.12 18.12
CA TYR A 152 9.66 -8.94 16.91
C TYR A 152 9.71 -7.46 16.51
N GLY A 153 10.39 -6.63 17.27
CA GLY A 153 10.55 -5.21 16.94
C GLY A 153 11.03 -4.40 18.13
N ASP A 154 11.65 -3.28 17.83
CA ASP A 154 12.08 -2.34 18.86
C ASP A 154 10.90 -1.50 19.41
N PRO A 155 11.07 -0.82 20.56
CA PRO A 155 10.03 0.01 21.15
C PRO A 155 9.59 1.18 20.25
N ALA A 156 10.48 1.72 19.40
CA ALA A 156 10.15 2.81 18.48
C ALA A 156 9.23 2.31 17.35
N GLN A 157 9.55 1.14 16.78
CA GLN A 157 8.70 0.48 15.80
C GLN A 157 7.30 0.18 16.36
N ARG A 158 7.22 -0.34 17.60
CA ARG A 158 5.94 -0.61 18.27
C ARG A 158 5.09 0.66 18.43
N LYS A 159 5.68 1.75 18.92
CA LYS A 159 4.98 3.05 19.05
C LYS A 159 4.49 3.56 17.73
N ARG A 160 5.32 3.49 16.67
CA ARG A 160 4.95 3.90 15.32
C ARG A 160 3.80 3.08 14.77
N THR A 161 3.89 1.74 14.85
CA THR A 161 2.84 0.84 14.35
C THR A 161 1.53 1.05 15.11
N ALA A 162 1.57 1.25 16.43
CA ALA A 162 0.40 1.58 17.24
C ALA A 162 -0.25 2.90 16.77
N ALA A 163 0.56 3.95 16.53
CA ALA A 163 0.05 5.23 16.03
C ALA A 163 -0.57 5.09 14.62
N VAL A 164 0.07 4.35 13.72
CA VAL A 164 -0.48 4.07 12.37
C VAL A 164 -1.81 3.33 12.46
N LEU A 165 -1.88 2.28 13.29
CA LEU A 165 -3.11 1.51 13.50
C LEU A 165 -4.22 2.39 14.06
N LEU A 166 -3.92 3.22 15.07
CA LEU A 166 -4.88 4.14 15.66
C LEU A 166 -5.46 5.09 14.61
N VAL A 167 -4.59 5.74 13.82
CA VAL A 167 -5.02 6.65 12.76
C VAL A 167 -5.87 5.93 11.70
N ARG A 168 -5.41 4.77 11.22
CA ARG A 168 -6.13 3.97 10.21
C ARG A 168 -7.51 3.53 10.72
N LEU A 169 -7.57 2.97 11.92
CA LEU A 169 -8.83 2.51 12.51
C LEU A 169 -9.79 3.66 12.76
N THR A 170 -9.29 4.82 13.23
CA THR A 170 -10.12 6.02 13.41
C THR A 170 -10.70 6.51 12.10
N LEU A 171 -9.87 6.58 11.03
CA LEU A 171 -10.34 6.98 9.70
C LEU A 171 -11.36 5.99 9.14
N LEU A 172 -11.11 4.68 9.25
CA LEU A 172 -12.05 3.65 8.79
C LEU A 172 -13.35 3.68 9.60
N ALA A 173 -13.30 3.92 10.91
CA ALA A 173 -14.48 4.05 11.74
C ALA A 173 -15.31 5.30 11.33
N ALA A 174 -14.66 6.44 11.10
CA ALA A 174 -15.33 7.63 10.60
C ALA A 174 -15.98 7.41 9.22
N LEU A 175 -15.26 6.73 8.32
CA LEU A 175 -15.81 6.37 7.00
C LEU A 175 -16.95 5.34 7.11
N ALA A 176 -16.90 4.42 8.09
CA ALA A 176 -17.97 3.45 8.31
C ALA A 176 -19.27 4.11 8.82
N VAL A 177 -19.15 5.18 9.62
CA VAL A 177 -20.30 6.00 10.01
C VAL A 177 -20.95 6.65 8.77
N TRP A 178 -20.16 7.09 7.80
CA TRP A 178 -20.67 7.63 6.54
C TRP A 178 -21.21 6.53 5.63
N SER A 179 -20.48 5.43 5.42
CA SER A 179 -20.89 4.29 4.58
C SER A 179 -20.13 3.02 4.93
N LEU A 180 -20.72 2.15 5.75
CA LEU A 180 -20.15 0.84 6.06
C LEU A 180 -19.93 0.00 4.78
N LYS A 181 -20.86 0.09 3.80
CA LYS A 181 -20.72 -0.58 2.50
C LYS A 181 -19.44 -0.17 1.78
N ALA A 182 -19.15 1.14 1.73
CA ALA A 182 -17.93 1.63 1.08
C ALA A 182 -16.67 1.12 1.78
N VAL A 183 -16.65 1.05 3.11
CA VAL A 183 -15.53 0.48 3.86
C VAL A 183 -15.33 -1.00 3.56
N LEU A 184 -16.40 -1.79 3.51
CA LEU A 184 -16.32 -3.21 3.16
C LEU A 184 -15.80 -3.42 1.73
N LEU A 185 -16.29 -2.62 0.76
CA LEU A 185 -15.83 -2.66 -0.62
C LEU A 185 -14.40 -2.15 -0.79
N TYR A 186 -13.94 -1.24 0.07
CA TYR A 186 -12.54 -0.82 0.06
C TYR A 186 -11.59 -1.98 0.36
N PHE A 187 -11.94 -2.90 1.27
CA PHE A 187 -11.14 -4.10 1.50
C PHE A 187 -11.13 -5.08 0.31
N VAL A 188 -12.10 -4.98 -0.59
CA VAL A 188 -12.09 -5.72 -1.87
C VAL A 188 -11.19 -5.03 -2.90
N ALA A 189 -11.12 -3.68 -2.87
CA ALA A 189 -10.26 -2.89 -3.75
C ALA A 189 -8.79 -2.96 -3.36
N TYR A 190 -8.51 -3.17 -2.07
CA TYR A 190 -7.18 -3.24 -1.47
C TYR A 190 -6.47 -4.55 -1.79
#